data_f02810acf3e1c63b59f1d037992c2738
#
_entry.id   f02810acf3e1c63b59f1d037992c2738
#
_cell.length_a   1.000
_cell.length_b   1.000
_cell.length_c   1.000
_cell.angle_alpha   90.00
_cell.angle_beta   90.00
_cell.angle_gamma   90.00
#
_symmetry.space_group_name_H-M   'P 1'
#
loop_
_entity.id
_entity.type
_entity.pdbx_description
1 polymer ?
#
loop_
_entity_poly.entity_id
_entity_poly.type
_entity_poly.pdbx_seq_one_letter_code
_entity_poly.pdbx_strand_id
1 'polypeptide(L)'
;LGIDMGEAPLNVARLHAEQEGVEHIEYRQIPVEQLAEEQAGQYDIVTCMEMLEHVPNPASIIAACHKLVKPGGHVFFSTINRNPKSYLFAIIGAEYVLRMLAKGTHDYQKFIKPSELAHDIRGAGLKLKDMTGLHYNPLTKRYWLAPNVDVNYMVYTRAEA
;
A
#
# COMPACT_ATOMS: atom_id res chain seq x y z
N LEU A 1 -4.20 -13.77 5.40
CA LEU A 1 -3.31 -14.15 4.29
C LEU A 1 -2.41 -12.99 3.93
N GLY A 2 -1.08 -13.18 3.88
CA GLY A 2 -0.10 -12.26 3.32
C GLY A 2 0.41 -12.78 1.98
N ILE A 3 0.55 -11.88 1.01
CA ILE A 3 1.08 -12.23 -0.31
C ILE A 3 2.20 -11.28 -0.73
N ASP A 4 3.15 -11.79 -1.48
CA ASP A 4 4.21 -11.03 -2.15
C ASP A 4 4.69 -11.81 -3.38
N MET A 5 5.30 -11.12 -4.34
CA MET A 5 5.95 -11.76 -5.49
C MET A 5 7.36 -12.24 -5.16
N GLY A 6 7.99 -11.67 -4.15
CA GLY A 6 9.34 -12.02 -3.68
C GLY A 6 9.31 -13.09 -2.59
N GLU A 7 10.10 -14.13 -2.75
CA GLU A 7 10.24 -15.16 -1.73
C GLU A 7 10.97 -14.63 -0.47
N ALA A 8 11.98 -13.77 -0.66
CA ALA A 8 12.76 -13.23 0.45
C ALA A 8 11.93 -12.41 1.45
N PRO A 9 11.06 -11.47 1.05
CA PRO A 9 10.13 -10.79 1.97
C PRO A 9 9.20 -11.76 2.70
N LEU A 10 8.68 -12.78 2.02
CA LEU A 10 7.80 -13.78 2.64
C LEU A 10 8.54 -14.63 3.68
N ASN A 11 9.80 -14.96 3.45
CA ASN A 11 10.61 -15.67 4.44
C ASN A 11 10.86 -14.82 5.68
N VAL A 12 11.14 -13.52 5.52
CA VAL A 12 11.27 -12.59 6.64
C VAL A 12 9.93 -12.49 7.41
N ALA A 13 8.81 -12.40 6.70
CA ALA A 13 7.49 -12.32 7.30
C ALA A 13 7.14 -13.58 8.13
N ARG A 14 7.48 -14.78 7.62
CA ARG A 14 7.30 -16.04 8.36
C ARG A 14 8.14 -16.10 9.63
N LEU A 15 9.42 -15.73 9.53
CA LEU A 15 10.32 -15.67 10.69
C LEU A 15 9.84 -14.68 11.75
N HIS A 16 9.36 -13.52 11.33
CA HIS A 16 8.81 -12.53 12.24
C HIS A 16 7.52 -13.03 12.92
N ALA A 17 6.61 -13.64 12.16
CA ALA A 17 5.40 -14.24 12.74
C ALA A 17 5.72 -15.32 13.77
N GLU A 18 6.72 -16.19 13.49
CA GLU A 18 7.19 -17.20 14.43
C GLU A 18 7.77 -16.57 15.70
N GLN A 19 8.62 -15.54 15.58
CA GLN A 19 9.22 -14.84 16.72
C GLN A 19 8.18 -14.17 17.62
N GLU A 20 7.11 -13.62 17.02
CA GLU A 20 6.00 -12.98 17.73
C GLU A 20 4.90 -13.96 18.19
N GLY A 21 5.06 -15.25 17.92
CA GLY A 21 4.08 -16.28 18.30
C GLY A 21 2.75 -16.18 17.54
N VAL A 22 2.76 -15.65 16.33
CA VAL A 22 1.57 -15.48 15.49
C VAL A 22 1.39 -16.69 14.59
N GLU A 23 0.44 -17.57 14.91
CA GLU A 23 0.24 -18.85 14.23
C GLU A 23 -0.82 -18.82 13.11
N HIS A 24 -1.59 -17.74 12.97
CA HIS A 24 -2.77 -17.71 12.10
C HIS A 24 -2.57 -16.96 10.77
N ILE A 25 -1.32 -16.71 10.37
CA ILE A 25 -1.01 -16.04 9.10
C ILE A 25 -0.49 -17.06 8.10
N GLU A 26 -1.19 -17.22 6.99
CA GLU A 26 -0.69 -17.87 5.80
C GLU A 26 0.08 -16.88 4.93
N TYR A 27 1.20 -17.31 4.34
CA TYR A 27 1.98 -16.52 3.39
C TYR A 27 2.13 -17.25 2.07
N ARG A 28 1.75 -16.61 0.95
CA ARG A 28 1.81 -17.19 -0.40
C ARG A 28 2.61 -16.30 -1.34
N GLN A 29 3.48 -16.91 -2.14
CA GLN A 29 4.12 -16.25 -3.26
C GLN A 29 3.19 -16.32 -4.48
N ILE A 30 2.43 -15.25 -4.71
CA ILE A 30 1.40 -15.20 -5.76
C ILE A 30 1.12 -13.74 -6.16
N PRO A 31 0.91 -13.45 -7.46
CA PRO A 31 0.37 -12.16 -7.88
C PRO A 31 -1.04 -11.95 -7.33
N VAL A 32 -1.36 -10.71 -6.92
CA VAL A 32 -2.69 -10.39 -6.39
C VAL A 32 -3.80 -10.62 -7.41
N GLU A 33 -3.52 -10.40 -8.69
CA GLU A 33 -4.46 -10.64 -9.77
C GLU A 33 -4.83 -12.14 -9.87
N GLN A 34 -3.84 -13.03 -9.73
CA GLN A 34 -4.11 -14.47 -9.70
C GLN A 34 -4.89 -14.87 -8.46
N LEU A 35 -4.51 -14.35 -7.28
CA LEU A 35 -5.26 -14.60 -6.05
C LEU A 35 -6.72 -14.14 -6.18
N ALA A 36 -6.96 -13.01 -6.87
CA ALA A 36 -8.30 -12.50 -7.10
C ALA A 36 -9.17 -13.41 -7.98
N GLU A 37 -8.56 -14.19 -8.90
CA GLU A 37 -9.26 -15.23 -9.65
C GLU A 37 -9.59 -16.45 -8.74
N GLU A 38 -8.69 -16.82 -7.84
CA GLU A 38 -8.85 -17.98 -6.96
C GLU A 38 -9.82 -17.73 -5.80
N GLN A 39 -9.83 -16.51 -5.25
CA GLN A 39 -10.49 -16.18 -3.97
C GLN A 39 -11.35 -14.91 -4.03
N ALA A 40 -12.08 -14.71 -5.12
CA ALA A 40 -12.97 -13.55 -5.27
C ALA A 40 -14.00 -13.46 -4.13
N GLY A 41 -14.18 -12.27 -3.56
CA GLY A 41 -15.20 -11.99 -2.55
C GLY A 41 -15.03 -12.74 -1.23
N GLN A 42 -13.81 -13.11 -0.85
CA GLN A 42 -13.60 -13.90 0.37
C GLN A 42 -13.13 -13.07 1.58
N TYR A 43 -12.67 -11.84 1.37
CA TYR A 43 -12.03 -11.05 2.41
C TYR A 43 -12.93 -9.93 2.92
N ASP A 44 -13.02 -9.78 4.23
CA ASP A 44 -13.72 -8.65 4.86
C ASP A 44 -12.91 -7.35 4.74
N ILE A 45 -11.58 -7.49 4.82
CA ILE A 45 -10.62 -6.39 4.72
C ILE A 45 -9.46 -6.80 3.80
N VAL A 46 -9.08 -5.90 2.89
CA VAL A 46 -7.88 -6.02 2.06
C VAL A 46 -6.99 -4.80 2.31
N THR A 47 -5.69 -5.01 2.50
CA THR A 47 -4.71 -3.93 2.63
C THR A 47 -3.65 -4.05 1.55
N CYS A 48 -3.33 -2.93 0.90
CA CYS A 48 -2.29 -2.80 -0.11
C CYS A 48 -1.46 -1.55 0.24
N MET A 49 -0.39 -1.76 1.00
CA MET A 49 0.37 -0.69 1.65
C MET A 49 1.74 -0.54 0.99
N GLU A 50 2.10 0.70 0.58
CA GLU A 50 3.41 1.07 0.00
C GLU A 50 3.86 0.13 -1.14
N MET A 51 2.93 -0.25 -2.02
CA MET A 51 3.19 -1.20 -3.10
C MET A 51 2.85 -0.63 -4.49
N LEU A 52 1.87 0.24 -4.57
CA LEU A 52 1.33 0.73 -5.85
C LEU A 52 2.37 1.50 -6.69
N GLU A 53 3.31 2.20 -6.05
CA GLU A 53 4.42 2.91 -6.70
C GLU A 53 5.51 1.98 -7.25
N HIS A 54 5.48 0.70 -6.92
CA HIS A 54 6.46 -0.30 -7.36
C HIS A 54 5.97 -1.17 -8.52
N VAL A 55 4.69 -1.09 -8.86
CA VAL A 55 4.10 -1.93 -9.91
C VAL A 55 3.94 -1.18 -11.24
N PRO A 56 3.98 -1.89 -12.39
CA PRO A 56 3.82 -1.25 -13.68
C PRO A 56 2.39 -0.76 -13.95
N ASN A 57 1.38 -1.37 -13.33
CA ASN A 57 -0.03 -1.05 -13.52
C ASN A 57 -0.79 -1.02 -12.19
N PRO A 58 -0.78 0.11 -11.45
CA PRO A 58 -1.52 0.24 -10.19
C PRO A 58 -3.02 -0.03 -10.32
N ALA A 59 -3.64 0.36 -11.44
CA ALA A 59 -5.08 0.17 -11.64
C ALA A 59 -5.48 -1.33 -11.65
N SER A 60 -4.64 -2.23 -12.18
CA SER A 60 -4.91 -3.67 -12.14
C SER A 60 -4.88 -4.23 -10.72
N ILE A 61 -3.95 -3.74 -9.90
CA ILE A 61 -3.83 -4.13 -8.49
C ILE A 61 -5.07 -3.67 -7.70
N ILE A 62 -5.51 -2.43 -7.93
CA ILE A 62 -6.72 -1.89 -7.28
C ILE A 62 -7.97 -2.69 -7.67
N ALA A 63 -8.09 -3.05 -8.95
CA ALA A 63 -9.18 -3.91 -9.42
C ALA A 63 -9.14 -5.32 -8.81
N ALA A 64 -7.96 -5.91 -8.66
CA ALA A 64 -7.77 -7.19 -7.99
C ALA A 64 -8.15 -7.10 -6.49
N CYS A 65 -7.75 -6.04 -5.79
CA CYS A 65 -8.16 -5.80 -4.41
C CYS A 65 -9.68 -5.68 -4.27
N HIS A 66 -10.36 -4.99 -5.21
CA HIS A 66 -11.82 -4.94 -5.24
C HIS A 66 -12.43 -6.33 -5.47
N LYS A 67 -11.88 -7.14 -6.34
CA LYS A 67 -12.38 -8.50 -6.60
C LYS A 67 -12.21 -9.43 -5.41
N LEU A 68 -11.16 -9.25 -4.60
CA LEU A 68 -10.89 -10.03 -3.40
C LEU A 68 -11.85 -9.72 -2.25
N VAL A 69 -12.23 -8.45 -2.10
CA VAL A 69 -13.03 -8.02 -0.95
C VAL A 69 -14.50 -8.40 -1.13
N LYS A 70 -15.16 -8.76 -0.03
CA LYS A 70 -16.62 -9.03 0.01
C LYS A 70 -17.43 -7.77 -0.35
N PRO A 71 -18.65 -7.92 -0.89
CA PRO A 71 -19.59 -6.81 -0.96
C PRO A 71 -19.74 -6.13 0.41
N GLY A 72 -19.63 -4.80 0.44
CA GLY A 72 -19.63 -4.03 1.67
C GLY A 72 -18.34 -4.07 2.51
N GLY A 73 -17.34 -4.83 2.11
CA GLY A 73 -16.05 -4.91 2.79
C GLY A 73 -15.14 -3.70 2.56
N HIS A 74 -13.95 -3.73 3.15
CA HIS A 74 -13.07 -2.57 3.28
C HIS A 74 -11.74 -2.79 2.56
N VAL A 75 -11.27 -1.78 1.82
CA VAL A 75 -9.94 -1.82 1.21
C VAL A 75 -9.15 -0.57 1.60
N PHE A 76 -7.90 -0.77 2.03
CA PHE A 76 -6.98 0.29 2.39
C PHE A 76 -5.78 0.27 1.46
N PHE A 77 -5.41 1.46 0.99
CA PHE A 77 -4.22 1.68 0.19
C PHE A 77 -3.31 2.70 0.87
N SER A 78 -2.00 2.57 0.69
CA SER A 78 -1.06 3.67 0.96
C SER A 78 -0.04 3.77 -0.16
N THR A 79 0.45 4.98 -0.39
CA THR A 79 1.51 5.28 -1.36
C THR A 79 2.07 6.68 -1.15
N ILE A 80 3.02 7.08 -2.00
CA ILE A 80 3.70 8.36 -1.96
C ILE A 80 3.13 9.30 -3.02
N ASN A 81 2.81 10.54 -2.63
CA ASN A 81 2.29 11.56 -3.52
C ASN A 81 3.38 12.08 -4.48
N ARG A 82 3.05 12.29 -5.75
CA ARG A 82 3.95 12.86 -6.75
C ARG A 82 3.92 14.39 -6.73
N ASN A 83 4.80 14.99 -5.94
CA ASN A 83 5.02 16.45 -5.91
C ASN A 83 6.46 16.78 -5.48
N PRO A 84 6.93 18.06 -5.61
CA PRO A 84 8.29 18.44 -5.24
C PRO A 84 8.63 18.20 -3.76
N LYS A 85 7.65 18.29 -2.87
CA LYS A 85 7.84 18.10 -1.43
C LYS A 85 8.13 16.61 -1.13
N SER A 86 7.37 15.69 -1.72
CA SER A 86 7.62 14.25 -1.56
C SER A 86 8.97 13.84 -2.16
N TYR A 87 9.38 14.42 -3.28
CA TYR A 87 10.71 14.23 -3.85
C TYR A 87 11.80 14.60 -2.84
N LEU A 88 11.68 15.76 -2.22
CA LEU A 88 12.64 16.24 -1.22
C LEU A 88 12.70 15.33 0.02
N PHE A 89 11.56 14.92 0.55
CA PHE A 89 11.49 14.16 1.79
C PHE A 89 11.68 12.65 1.59
N ALA A 90 11.02 12.04 0.62
CA ALA A 90 11.09 10.59 0.42
C ALA A 90 12.38 10.16 -0.29
N ILE A 91 12.87 10.92 -1.26
CA ILE A 91 14.08 10.56 -2.00
C ILE A 91 15.30 11.21 -1.35
N ILE A 92 15.40 12.54 -1.33
CA ILE A 92 16.61 13.21 -0.83
C ILE A 92 16.75 13.00 0.68
N GLY A 93 15.67 13.18 1.45
CA GLY A 93 15.67 13.02 2.90
C GLY A 93 15.93 11.58 3.34
N ALA A 94 15.08 10.65 2.94
CA ALA A 94 15.13 9.28 3.43
C ALA A 94 16.28 8.46 2.84
N GLU A 95 16.59 8.60 1.54
CA GLU A 95 17.61 7.79 0.88
C GLU A 95 19.03 8.37 0.98
N TYR A 96 19.19 9.69 0.83
CA TYR A 96 20.52 10.32 0.74
C TYR A 96 20.99 10.95 2.05
N VAL A 97 20.12 11.62 2.79
CA VAL A 97 20.48 12.34 4.02
C VAL A 97 20.40 11.42 5.24
N LEU A 98 19.23 10.84 5.50
CA LEU A 98 19.00 10.01 6.69
C LEU A 98 19.44 8.55 6.49
N ARG A 99 19.63 8.12 5.25
CA ARG A 99 20.01 6.74 4.88
C ARG A 99 19.09 5.68 5.53
N MET A 100 17.83 6.01 5.68
CA MET A 100 16.81 5.09 6.21
C MET A 100 16.45 4.01 5.20
N LEU A 101 16.62 4.31 3.90
CA LEU A 101 16.34 3.42 2.78
C LEU A 101 17.56 3.36 1.86
N ALA A 102 17.67 2.28 1.09
CA ALA A 102 18.71 2.15 0.07
C ALA A 102 18.52 3.21 -1.03
N LYS A 103 19.63 3.68 -1.61
CA LYS A 103 19.56 4.62 -2.74
C LYS A 103 18.87 3.98 -3.93
N GLY A 104 17.95 4.71 -4.57
CA GLY A 104 17.20 4.22 -5.72
C GLY A 104 16.02 3.32 -5.35
N THR A 105 15.60 3.30 -4.09
CA THR A 105 14.39 2.59 -3.65
C THR A 105 13.15 3.18 -4.33
N HIS A 106 13.12 4.51 -4.52
CA HIS A 106 11.98 5.20 -5.10
C HIS A 106 12.30 5.83 -6.46
N ASP A 107 11.37 5.63 -7.40
CA ASP A 107 11.33 6.34 -8.67
C ASP A 107 10.22 7.39 -8.61
N TYR A 108 10.58 8.67 -8.62
CA TYR A 108 9.62 9.77 -8.53
C TYR A 108 8.51 9.71 -9.58
N GLN A 109 8.80 9.20 -10.78
CA GLN A 109 7.82 9.10 -11.86
C GLN A 109 6.70 8.10 -11.53
N LYS A 110 6.97 7.16 -10.65
CA LYS A 110 6.02 6.14 -10.21
C LYS A 110 5.17 6.56 -8.99
N PHE A 111 5.49 7.69 -8.36
CA PHE A 111 4.66 8.24 -7.29
C PHE A 111 3.28 8.59 -7.84
N ILE A 112 2.25 8.44 -7.03
CA ILE A 112 0.85 8.51 -7.45
C ILE A 112 0.19 9.72 -6.79
N LYS A 113 -0.37 10.63 -7.59
CA LYS A 113 -1.13 11.76 -7.04
C LYS A 113 -2.43 11.26 -6.39
N PRO A 114 -2.90 11.90 -5.30
CA PRO A 114 -4.18 11.57 -4.69
C PRO A 114 -5.36 11.54 -5.68
N SER A 115 -5.35 12.45 -6.67
CA SER A 115 -6.38 12.51 -7.72
C SER A 115 -6.32 11.32 -8.69
N GLU A 116 -5.13 10.84 -9.02
CA GLU A 116 -4.91 9.67 -9.88
C GLU A 116 -5.38 8.40 -9.16
N LEU A 117 -4.94 8.20 -7.91
CA LEU A 117 -5.39 7.06 -7.10
C LEU A 117 -6.91 7.07 -6.91
N ALA A 118 -7.50 8.23 -6.63
CA ALA A 118 -8.96 8.36 -6.50
C ALA A 118 -9.70 8.07 -7.81
N HIS A 119 -9.11 8.36 -8.97
CA HIS A 119 -9.65 8.01 -10.27
C HIS A 119 -9.66 6.48 -10.46
N ASP A 120 -8.53 5.83 -10.21
CA ASP A 120 -8.37 4.37 -10.37
C ASP A 120 -9.26 3.59 -9.39
N ILE A 121 -9.38 4.06 -8.14
CA ILE A 121 -10.29 3.51 -7.13
C ILE A 121 -11.73 3.52 -7.64
N ARG A 122 -12.20 4.66 -8.18
CA ARG A 122 -13.56 4.75 -8.74
C ARG A 122 -13.72 3.89 -9.99
N GLY A 123 -12.69 3.86 -10.85
CA GLY A 123 -12.67 3.01 -12.04
C GLY A 123 -12.78 1.52 -11.73
N ALA A 124 -12.23 1.09 -10.59
CA ALA A 124 -12.34 -0.27 -10.10
C ALA A 124 -13.67 -0.59 -9.39
N GLY A 125 -14.58 0.39 -9.22
CA GLY A 125 -15.86 0.18 -8.52
C GLY A 125 -15.81 0.30 -6.99
N LEU A 126 -14.69 0.78 -6.44
CA LEU A 126 -14.57 1.06 -5.02
C LEU A 126 -15.04 2.48 -4.70
N LYS A 127 -15.71 2.65 -3.56
CA LYS A 127 -16.14 3.95 -3.04
C LYS A 127 -15.09 4.51 -2.09
N LEU A 128 -14.43 5.59 -2.48
CA LEU A 128 -13.51 6.33 -1.62
C LEU A 128 -14.29 6.93 -0.45
N LYS A 129 -13.83 6.66 0.78
CA LYS A 129 -14.47 7.10 2.03
C LYS A 129 -13.65 8.14 2.75
N ASP A 130 -12.33 7.97 2.81
CA ASP A 130 -11.44 8.88 3.52
C ASP A 130 -10.05 8.87 2.90
N MET A 131 -9.30 9.96 3.10
CA MET A 131 -7.91 10.10 2.70
C MET A 131 -7.17 10.92 3.75
N THR A 132 -6.06 10.38 4.25
CA THR A 132 -5.27 11.01 5.31
C THR A 132 -3.78 10.86 5.04
N GLY A 133 -2.98 11.84 5.47
CA GLY A 133 -1.53 11.77 5.38
C GLY A 133 -0.94 10.96 6.53
N LEU A 134 0.07 10.16 6.23
CA LEU A 134 0.93 9.50 7.20
C LEU A 134 2.22 10.30 7.36
N HIS A 135 2.46 10.82 8.53
CA HIS A 135 3.60 11.66 8.84
C HIS A 135 4.58 10.94 9.77
N TYR A 136 5.86 11.25 9.61
CA TYR A 136 6.94 10.73 10.44
C TYR A 136 7.90 11.85 10.84
N ASN A 137 8.26 11.90 12.13
CA ASN A 137 9.30 12.77 12.63
C ASN A 137 10.56 11.95 12.93
N PRO A 138 11.65 12.10 12.18
CA PRO A 138 12.86 11.30 12.35
C PRO A 138 13.61 11.59 13.66
N LEU A 139 13.44 12.77 14.25
CA LEU A 139 14.08 13.13 15.51
C LEU A 139 13.41 12.45 16.70
N THR A 140 12.07 12.43 16.71
CA THR A 140 11.28 11.82 17.79
C THR A 140 10.88 10.38 17.52
N LYS A 141 11.11 9.88 16.28
CA LYS A 141 10.69 8.56 15.78
C LYS A 141 9.18 8.30 15.96
N ARG A 142 8.37 9.35 15.89
CA ARG A 142 6.92 9.26 16.03
C ARG A 142 6.22 9.34 14.71
N TYR A 143 5.17 8.53 14.56
CA TYR A 143 4.23 8.56 13.45
C TYR A 143 2.90 9.18 13.91
N TRP A 144 2.22 9.88 13.01
CA TRP A 144 0.86 10.37 13.24
C TRP A 144 0.11 10.53 11.92
N LEU A 145 -1.22 10.51 12.00
CA LEU A 145 -2.10 10.80 10.88
C LEU A 145 -2.55 12.27 10.93
N ALA A 146 -2.63 12.91 9.77
CA ALA A 146 -3.13 14.27 9.63
C ALA A 146 -3.74 14.49 8.23
N PRO A 147 -4.62 15.50 8.04
CA PRO A 147 -5.28 15.75 6.74
C PRO A 147 -4.34 16.08 5.58
N ASN A 148 -3.09 16.47 5.86
CA ASN A 148 -2.12 16.82 4.84
C ASN A 148 -1.56 15.57 4.13
N VAL A 149 -1.86 15.41 2.85
CA VAL A 149 -1.46 14.27 1.99
C VAL A 149 -0.26 14.58 1.09
N ASP A 150 0.57 15.53 1.46
CA ASP A 150 1.67 16.01 0.60
C ASP A 150 2.79 14.98 0.37
N VAL A 151 3.03 14.06 1.28
CA VAL A 151 4.13 13.09 1.15
C VAL A 151 3.55 11.67 1.10
N ASN A 152 3.51 10.95 2.22
CA ASN A 152 2.84 9.67 2.28
C ASN A 152 1.37 9.87 2.64
N TYR A 153 0.49 9.10 2.01
CA TYR A 153 -0.92 9.15 2.31
C TYR A 153 -1.58 7.77 2.25
N MET A 154 -2.64 7.65 3.03
CA MET A 154 -3.47 6.46 3.12
C MET A 154 -4.87 6.76 2.62
N VAL A 155 -5.49 5.78 1.99
CA VAL A 155 -6.85 5.89 1.46
C VAL A 155 -7.68 4.74 1.98
N TYR A 156 -8.82 5.06 2.56
CA TYR A 156 -9.83 4.10 2.94
C TYR A 156 -10.95 4.06 1.91
N THR A 157 -11.27 2.87 1.45
CA THR A 157 -12.34 2.62 0.48
C THR A 157 -13.26 1.50 0.95
N ARG A 158 -14.43 1.42 0.33
CA ARG A 158 -15.41 0.37 0.59
C ARG A 158 -15.96 -0.19 -0.72
N ALA A 159 -16.07 -1.50 -0.83
CA ALA A 159 -16.85 -2.13 -1.88
C ALA A 159 -18.35 -1.85 -1.67
N GLU A 160 -19.07 -1.55 -2.73
CA GLU A 160 -20.54 -1.41 -2.62
C GLU A 160 -21.18 -2.80 -2.41
N ALA A 161 -22.33 -2.80 -1.75
CA ALA A 161 -23.06 -4.02 -1.45
C ALA A 161 -23.83 -4.52 -2.70
#